data_f11bc8a6f78eab9dfefeecc11e725f0b
#
_entry.id   f11bc8a6f78eab9dfefeecc11e725f0b
#
_cell.length_a   1.000
_cell.length_b   1.000
_cell.length_c   1.000
_cell.angle_alpha   90.00
_cell.angle_beta   90.00
_cell.angle_gamma   90.00
#
_symmetry.space_group_name_H-M   'P 1'
#
loop_
_entity.id
_entity.type
_entity.pdbx_description
1 polymer ?
#
loop_
_entity_poly.entity_id
_entity_poly.type
_entity_poly.pdbx_seq_one_letter_code
_entity_poly.pdbx_strand_id
1 'polypeptide(L)'
;MEIEGSPKLPKGKTIAVVVLDGWGEATPNEYNCIHVADTPTMDSLKKGAPERWRLVRAHGTAVGLPTDDDMGNSEVGHNALGAGRIYAQGAKLVDIALETGKIYEGEGFKYIKECFENGTLHLIGLLSDGGVHSRLDQLQLLLKGASEHGAKRIRVHILTDGRDVLDGTSVGFVETLENDLAKLREKGIDARIASGGGRMYVTMDRYENDWDVVKRGWDAQVLGEAPHKFKSAVEAVKKLREIPNINDQYLPPFVIVDDNGKAAGPIVDGDAVVTFNFRADRMVMIAKALEYKDFDKFDRVRFPKIHYAGMLQYDGELKLPSHYLVSPPEIERTSGEYLVHNGIRTFACSETVKFGHVTFFWNGNRSGYFNPEMEEYVEIPSDSGITFNVQPKMKALEIAEKARDAILSCKFDQVRVNLPNGDMVDTLVIFKQQLWLMILDAIEQVGGIYVVTADHGNAEDMVKRNKKGEPLLDKNGNIQILTSHTLQPVPIAIGGPGLAPGVRFRQDIPNGGLANVAATVMNLHGFEAPDDYEPTLIEVVDK
;
A
#
# COMPACT_ATOMS: atom_id res chain seq x y z
N MET A 1 -22.12 15.31 -15.19
CA MET A 1 -20.90 15.59 -14.43
C MET A 1 -20.42 17.04 -14.55
N GLU A 2 -21.33 17.93 -14.90
CA GLU A 2 -20.99 19.35 -14.87
C GLU A 2 -20.86 19.83 -13.42
N ILE A 3 -19.89 20.71 -13.17
CA ILE A 3 -19.66 21.37 -11.89
C ILE A 3 -19.69 22.89 -12.07
N GLU A 4 -20.09 23.57 -11.03
CA GLU A 4 -20.19 25.04 -11.06
C GLU A 4 -18.82 25.70 -11.01
N GLY A 5 -18.70 26.86 -11.65
CA GLY A 5 -17.51 27.69 -11.50
C GLY A 5 -17.46 28.33 -10.12
N SER A 6 -16.26 28.43 -9.55
CA SER A 6 -16.08 29.13 -8.28
C SER A 6 -16.33 30.62 -8.45
N PRO A 7 -17.16 31.24 -7.58
CA PRO A 7 -17.40 32.67 -7.64
C PRO A 7 -16.21 33.52 -7.19
N LYS A 8 -15.23 32.92 -6.51
CA LYS A 8 -14.09 33.61 -5.88
C LYS A 8 -12.73 33.30 -6.51
N LEU A 9 -12.61 32.20 -7.25
CA LEU A 9 -11.34 31.74 -7.80
C LEU A 9 -11.40 31.63 -9.33
N PRO A 10 -10.40 32.14 -10.04
CA PRO A 10 -10.40 32.17 -11.50
C PRO A 10 -10.11 30.78 -12.09
N LYS A 11 -10.67 30.52 -13.26
CA LYS A 11 -10.31 29.38 -14.13
C LYS A 11 -9.04 29.69 -14.93
N GLY A 12 -8.47 28.65 -15.53
CA GLY A 12 -7.40 28.78 -16.54
C GLY A 12 -6.00 28.86 -15.97
N LYS A 13 -5.79 28.55 -14.70
CA LYS A 13 -4.45 28.45 -14.10
C LYS A 13 -3.89 27.05 -14.30
N THR A 14 -2.60 26.95 -14.60
CA THR A 14 -1.87 25.68 -14.57
C THR A 14 -1.56 25.30 -13.14
N ILE A 15 -1.94 24.08 -12.74
CA ILE A 15 -1.75 23.60 -11.38
C ILE A 15 -0.82 22.38 -11.39
N ALA A 16 0.26 22.45 -10.61
CA ALA A 16 1.10 21.30 -10.31
C ALA A 16 0.69 20.70 -8.96
N VAL A 17 0.44 19.40 -8.95
CA VAL A 17 0.20 18.61 -7.73
C VAL A 17 1.37 17.68 -7.54
N VAL A 18 2.17 17.95 -6.50
CA VAL A 18 3.37 17.19 -6.17
C VAL A 18 3.10 16.35 -4.93
N VAL A 19 3.16 15.05 -5.07
CA VAL A 19 3.05 14.10 -3.95
C VAL A 19 4.46 13.63 -3.57
N LEU A 20 4.90 14.02 -2.38
CA LEU A 20 6.14 13.55 -1.77
C LEU A 20 5.83 12.28 -0.99
N ASP A 21 5.97 11.12 -1.62
CA ASP A 21 5.57 9.84 -1.06
C ASP A 21 6.35 9.53 0.23
N GLY A 22 5.61 9.20 1.29
CA GLY A 22 6.21 8.86 2.58
C GLY A 22 6.73 10.06 3.39
N TRP A 23 6.24 11.26 3.13
CA TRP A 23 6.67 12.48 3.83
C TRP A 23 5.68 12.90 4.91
N GLY A 24 5.96 12.54 6.16
CA GLY A 24 5.17 12.99 7.32
C GLY A 24 5.82 14.14 8.08
N GLU A 25 5.17 14.57 9.13
CA GLU A 25 5.68 15.59 10.05
C GLU A 25 5.76 15.01 11.47
N ALA A 26 6.94 15.04 12.06
CA ALA A 26 7.20 14.54 13.40
C ALA A 26 8.16 15.45 14.18
N THR A 27 8.35 15.15 15.46
CA THR A 27 9.29 15.88 16.31
C THR A 27 10.70 15.88 15.69
N PRO A 28 11.37 17.05 15.63
CA PRO A 28 12.74 17.16 15.14
C PRO A 28 13.71 16.40 16.06
N ASN A 29 14.33 15.36 15.54
CA ASN A 29 15.38 14.60 16.23
C ASN A 29 16.24 13.85 15.20
N GLU A 30 17.26 13.15 15.69
CA GLU A 30 18.20 12.38 14.86
C GLU A 30 17.60 11.22 14.08
N TYR A 31 16.38 10.77 14.44
CA TYR A 31 15.66 9.67 13.79
C TYR A 31 14.63 10.16 12.77
N ASN A 32 14.44 11.46 12.68
CA ASN A 32 13.62 12.10 11.67
C ASN A 32 14.49 12.45 10.46
N CYS A 33 14.44 11.60 9.44
CA CYS A 33 15.28 11.76 8.26
C CYS A 33 15.01 13.07 7.51
N ILE A 34 13.77 13.56 7.56
CA ILE A 34 13.39 14.85 6.96
C ILE A 34 14.03 16.00 7.71
N HIS A 35 14.07 15.93 9.04
CA HIS A 35 14.73 16.95 9.86
C HIS A 35 16.24 16.94 9.68
N VAL A 36 16.85 15.75 9.59
CA VAL A 36 18.30 15.60 9.40
C VAL A 36 18.73 16.00 7.99
N ALA A 37 17.86 15.83 7.01
CA ALA A 37 18.11 16.20 5.63
C ALA A 37 18.06 17.72 5.44
N ASP A 38 18.85 18.21 4.47
CA ASP A 38 18.74 19.59 4.01
C ASP A 38 17.53 19.72 3.08
N THR A 39 16.46 20.36 3.58
CA THR A 39 15.17 20.50 2.90
C THR A 39 14.77 21.97 2.66
N PRO A 40 15.62 22.77 1.99
CA PRO A 40 15.44 24.23 1.92
C PRO A 40 14.14 24.63 1.21
N THR A 41 13.70 23.87 0.21
CA THR A 41 12.47 24.19 -0.53
C THR A 41 11.26 24.04 0.38
N MET A 42 11.10 22.90 1.05
CA MET A 42 9.96 22.68 1.95
C MET A 42 9.99 23.64 3.14
N ASP A 43 11.16 23.89 3.69
CA ASP A 43 11.35 24.86 4.78
C ASP A 43 10.93 26.27 4.38
N SER A 44 11.23 26.66 3.15
CA SER A 44 10.83 27.97 2.61
C SER A 44 9.32 28.09 2.42
N LEU A 45 8.65 27.01 1.99
CA LEU A 45 7.18 26.98 1.87
C LEU A 45 6.53 27.13 3.24
N LYS A 46 7.01 26.39 4.23
CA LYS A 46 6.47 26.41 5.59
C LYS A 46 6.65 27.78 6.27
N LYS A 47 7.82 28.37 6.12
CA LYS A 47 8.17 29.67 6.77
C LYS A 47 7.67 30.87 6.00
N GLY A 48 7.65 30.79 4.67
CA GLY A 48 7.34 31.94 3.81
C GLY A 48 5.88 32.34 3.80
N ALA A 49 4.97 31.37 3.94
CA ALA A 49 3.53 31.60 3.96
C ALA A 49 2.85 30.61 4.92
N PRO A 50 2.91 30.83 6.24
CA PRO A 50 2.31 29.93 7.23
C PRO A 50 0.81 29.72 7.04
N GLU A 51 0.08 30.70 6.52
CA GLU A 51 -1.35 30.63 6.21
C GLU A 51 -1.66 29.73 5.01
N ARG A 52 -0.67 29.36 4.25
CA ARG A 52 -0.73 28.50 3.07
C ARG A 52 0.00 27.16 3.29
N TRP A 53 0.22 26.79 4.52
CA TRP A 53 0.80 25.53 4.95
C TRP A 53 0.02 24.98 6.13
N ARG A 54 -0.28 23.68 6.11
CA ARG A 54 -0.90 22.98 7.23
C ARG A 54 -0.61 21.50 7.20
N LEU A 55 -1.02 20.80 8.25
CA LEU A 55 -1.01 19.34 8.32
C LEU A 55 -2.40 18.80 7.99
N VAL A 56 -2.43 17.62 7.39
CA VAL A 56 -3.64 16.83 7.14
C VAL A 56 -3.43 15.39 7.58
N ARG A 57 -4.51 14.73 7.97
CA ARG A 57 -4.47 13.33 8.41
C ARG A 57 -4.35 12.41 7.19
N ALA A 58 -3.42 11.45 7.26
CA ALA A 58 -3.12 10.53 6.16
C ALA A 58 -3.14 9.06 6.60
N HIS A 59 -3.78 8.75 7.72
CA HIS A 59 -3.86 7.42 8.31
C HIS A 59 -5.25 7.16 8.88
N GLY A 60 -5.50 5.93 9.24
CA GLY A 60 -6.69 5.53 9.97
C GLY A 60 -7.98 5.86 9.25
N THR A 61 -8.97 6.30 10.01
CA THR A 61 -10.31 6.58 9.51
C THR A 61 -10.36 7.72 8.50
N ALA A 62 -9.37 8.61 8.51
CA ALA A 62 -9.27 9.71 7.54
C ALA A 62 -9.04 9.22 6.10
N VAL A 63 -8.55 8.01 5.90
CA VAL A 63 -8.33 7.39 4.60
C VAL A 63 -9.14 6.10 4.41
N GLY A 64 -10.14 5.87 5.26
CA GLY A 64 -11.06 4.73 5.15
C GLY A 64 -10.61 3.44 5.81
N LEU A 65 -9.52 3.46 6.57
CA LEU A 65 -9.07 2.31 7.36
C LEU A 65 -9.90 2.14 8.63
N PRO A 66 -9.93 0.95 9.26
CA PRO A 66 -10.84 0.64 10.35
C PRO A 66 -10.70 1.53 11.58
N THR A 67 -9.46 1.80 12.00
CA THR A 67 -9.15 2.55 13.23
C THR A 67 -8.06 3.58 12.99
N ASP A 68 -7.95 4.56 13.89
CA ASP A 68 -6.89 5.57 13.82
C ASP A 68 -5.50 5.04 14.20
N ASP A 69 -5.43 3.80 14.67
CA ASP A 69 -4.15 3.09 14.88
C ASP A 69 -3.64 2.39 13.60
N ASP A 70 -4.43 2.39 12.54
CA ASP A 70 -4.02 1.81 11.26
C ASP A 70 -3.17 2.81 10.45
N MET A 71 -1.98 2.37 10.08
CA MET A 71 -1.08 3.17 9.24
C MET A 71 -1.65 3.35 7.85
N GLY A 72 -1.49 4.56 7.28
CA GLY A 72 -1.78 4.81 5.87
C GLY A 72 -0.81 4.09 4.94
N ASN A 73 -1.15 4.08 3.68
CA ASN A 73 -0.29 3.58 2.61
C ASN A 73 -0.57 4.34 1.31
N SER A 74 0.26 4.11 0.30
CA SER A 74 0.16 4.87 -0.95
C SER A 74 -1.16 4.62 -1.70
N GLU A 75 -1.71 3.41 -1.64
CA GLU A 75 -2.97 3.08 -2.32
C GLU A 75 -4.14 3.86 -1.71
N VAL A 76 -4.37 3.72 -0.41
CA VAL A 76 -5.48 4.43 0.26
C VAL A 76 -5.25 5.94 0.28
N GLY A 77 -4.00 6.39 0.38
CA GLY A 77 -3.65 7.81 0.32
C GLY A 77 -3.99 8.44 -1.03
N HIS A 78 -3.61 7.79 -2.12
CA HIS A 78 -3.92 8.28 -3.48
C HIS A 78 -5.40 8.12 -3.82
N ASN A 79 -6.07 7.09 -3.34
CA ASN A 79 -7.54 7.02 -3.44
C ASN A 79 -8.19 8.23 -2.77
N ALA A 80 -7.81 8.55 -1.54
CA ALA A 80 -8.36 9.70 -0.82
C ALA A 80 -8.08 11.03 -1.53
N LEU A 81 -6.82 11.23 -1.99
CA LEU A 81 -6.41 12.42 -2.72
C LEU A 81 -7.23 12.65 -4.01
N GLY A 82 -7.51 11.59 -4.74
CA GLY A 82 -8.24 11.68 -6.02
C GLY A 82 -9.75 11.67 -5.86
N ALA A 83 -10.28 10.95 -4.88
CA ALA A 83 -11.72 10.72 -4.74
C ALA A 83 -12.49 11.87 -4.08
N GLY A 84 -11.86 12.64 -3.21
CA GLY A 84 -12.51 13.70 -2.45
C GLY A 84 -13.50 13.22 -1.40
N ARG A 85 -13.58 11.92 -1.17
CA ARG A 85 -14.48 11.26 -0.21
C ARG A 85 -13.74 10.11 0.46
N ILE A 86 -14.24 9.69 1.63
CA ILE A 86 -13.66 8.59 2.38
C ILE A 86 -14.41 7.31 2.03
N TYR A 87 -13.67 6.33 1.48
CA TYR A 87 -14.19 5.00 1.15
C TYR A 87 -13.60 3.96 2.09
N ALA A 88 -14.40 2.97 2.46
CA ALA A 88 -13.87 1.80 3.18
C ALA A 88 -12.79 1.10 2.34
N GLN A 89 -11.64 0.85 2.92
CA GLN A 89 -10.45 0.38 2.22
C GLN A 89 -9.87 -0.89 2.85
N GLY A 90 -9.12 -1.65 2.06
CA GLY A 90 -8.25 -2.74 2.47
C GLY A 90 -8.81 -3.58 3.62
N ALA A 91 -8.18 -3.49 4.77
CA ALA A 91 -8.60 -4.20 5.97
C ALA A 91 -10.06 -3.96 6.37
N LYS A 92 -10.56 -2.73 6.23
CA LYS A 92 -11.95 -2.39 6.58
C LYS A 92 -12.96 -3.03 5.65
N LEU A 93 -12.68 -3.13 4.35
CA LEU A 93 -13.52 -3.86 3.41
C LEU A 93 -13.61 -5.34 3.79
N VAL A 94 -12.47 -5.93 4.13
CA VAL A 94 -12.40 -7.33 4.57
C VAL A 94 -13.16 -7.53 5.87
N ASP A 95 -13.01 -6.62 6.84
CA ASP A 95 -13.76 -6.67 8.11
C ASP A 95 -15.27 -6.67 7.87
N ILE A 96 -15.77 -5.74 7.08
CA ILE A 96 -17.20 -5.64 6.76
C ILE A 96 -17.69 -6.92 6.09
N ALA A 97 -16.94 -7.46 5.12
CA ALA A 97 -17.31 -8.67 4.41
C ALA A 97 -17.35 -9.91 5.32
N LEU A 98 -16.40 -10.01 6.26
CA LEU A 98 -16.35 -11.10 7.24
C LEU A 98 -17.44 -10.97 8.32
N GLU A 99 -17.60 -9.79 8.89
CA GLU A 99 -18.58 -9.53 9.96
C GLU A 99 -20.03 -9.69 9.49
N THR A 100 -20.33 -9.25 8.28
CA THR A 100 -21.66 -9.37 7.68
C THR A 100 -21.93 -10.75 7.08
N GLY A 101 -20.91 -11.59 6.91
CA GLY A 101 -20.99 -12.87 6.22
C GLY A 101 -21.13 -12.76 4.69
N LYS A 102 -21.13 -11.56 4.13
CA LYS A 102 -21.23 -11.35 2.67
C LYS A 102 -20.09 -11.97 1.88
N ILE A 103 -18.91 -12.14 2.51
CA ILE A 103 -17.76 -12.81 1.88
C ILE A 103 -18.13 -14.21 1.38
N TYR A 104 -19.00 -14.94 2.09
CA TYR A 104 -19.42 -16.31 1.76
C TYR A 104 -20.47 -16.36 0.66
N GLU A 105 -21.09 -15.25 0.32
CA GLU A 105 -22.07 -15.12 -0.76
C GLU A 105 -21.44 -14.64 -2.07
N GLY A 106 -20.19 -14.17 -2.04
CA GLY A 106 -19.48 -13.63 -3.19
C GLY A 106 -19.02 -14.71 -4.17
N GLU A 107 -18.77 -14.28 -5.42
CA GLU A 107 -18.34 -15.18 -6.50
C GLU A 107 -16.98 -15.83 -6.23
N GLY A 108 -16.06 -15.11 -5.57
CA GLY A 108 -14.75 -15.66 -5.22
C GLY A 108 -14.84 -16.80 -4.23
N PHE A 109 -15.68 -16.67 -3.20
CA PHE A 109 -15.88 -17.76 -2.24
C PHE A 109 -16.60 -18.95 -2.87
N LYS A 110 -17.63 -18.73 -3.67
CA LYS A 110 -18.30 -19.80 -4.41
C LYS A 110 -17.31 -20.58 -5.28
N TYR A 111 -16.39 -19.88 -5.93
CA TYR A 111 -15.36 -20.48 -6.77
C TYR A 111 -14.42 -21.40 -5.99
N ILE A 112 -13.89 -20.97 -4.86
CA ILE A 112 -13.02 -21.82 -4.03
C ILE A 112 -13.79 -22.95 -3.37
N LYS A 113 -15.05 -22.73 -3.02
CA LYS A 113 -15.91 -23.74 -2.39
C LYS A 113 -16.14 -24.97 -3.27
N GLU A 114 -16.06 -24.84 -4.58
CA GLU A 114 -16.15 -25.99 -5.50
C GLU A 114 -15.11 -27.07 -5.21
N CYS A 115 -13.99 -26.72 -4.58
CA CYS A 115 -12.91 -27.64 -4.21
C CYS A 115 -13.09 -28.28 -2.82
N PHE A 116 -14.04 -27.83 -2.00
CA PHE A 116 -14.11 -28.22 -0.58
C PHE A 116 -14.49 -29.68 -0.34
N GLU A 117 -15.28 -30.28 -1.22
CA GLU A 117 -15.73 -31.67 -1.04
C GLU A 117 -14.56 -32.66 -1.17
N ASN A 118 -13.72 -32.51 -2.17
CA ASN A 118 -12.71 -33.50 -2.52
C ASN A 118 -11.27 -32.96 -2.37
N GLY A 119 -11.08 -31.66 -2.28
CA GLY A 119 -9.80 -30.99 -2.21
C GLY A 119 -9.50 -30.39 -0.85
N THR A 120 -8.36 -29.74 -0.80
CA THR A 120 -7.86 -29.01 0.37
C THR A 120 -7.97 -27.51 0.13
N LEU A 121 -8.36 -26.74 1.14
CA LEU A 121 -8.24 -25.29 1.15
C LEU A 121 -6.88 -24.90 1.71
N HIS A 122 -6.06 -24.24 0.90
CA HIS A 122 -4.79 -23.67 1.31
C HIS A 122 -4.92 -22.17 1.54
N LEU A 123 -4.43 -21.68 2.67
CA LEU A 123 -4.40 -20.27 3.02
C LEU A 123 -2.93 -19.82 3.12
N ILE A 124 -2.55 -18.87 2.30
CA ILE A 124 -1.17 -18.35 2.26
C ILE A 124 -1.20 -16.88 2.66
N GLY A 125 -0.36 -16.49 3.60
CA GLY A 125 -0.24 -15.07 3.96
C GLY A 125 0.62 -14.81 5.19
N LEU A 126 0.73 -13.54 5.52
CA LEU A 126 1.50 -13.05 6.66
C LEU A 126 0.74 -13.32 7.96
N LEU A 127 1.37 -14.04 8.87
CA LEU A 127 0.82 -14.30 10.20
C LEU A 127 1.24 -13.18 11.16
N SER A 128 0.41 -12.15 11.27
CA SER A 128 0.72 -10.94 12.01
C SER A 128 -0.55 -10.17 12.38
N ASP A 129 -0.46 -9.35 13.38
CA ASP A 129 -1.48 -8.36 13.75
C ASP A 129 -1.04 -6.90 13.48
N GLY A 130 0.05 -6.73 12.75
CA GLY A 130 0.59 -5.40 12.40
C GLY A 130 -0.33 -4.54 11.55
N GLY A 131 -1.30 -5.14 10.85
CA GLY A 131 -2.35 -4.41 10.12
C GLY A 131 -1.89 -3.77 8.82
N VAL A 132 -0.66 -4.03 8.37
CA VAL A 132 -0.12 -3.48 7.10
C VAL A 132 -0.47 -4.38 5.91
N HIS A 133 -0.22 -5.67 6.02
CA HIS A 133 -0.46 -6.65 4.95
C HIS A 133 -1.62 -7.58 5.24
N SER A 134 -1.80 -7.94 6.50
CA SER A 134 -2.79 -8.90 6.97
C SER A 134 -3.10 -8.66 8.45
N ARG A 135 -4.14 -9.33 8.94
CA ARG A 135 -4.45 -9.36 10.36
C ARG A 135 -4.85 -10.76 10.80
N LEU A 136 -4.35 -11.18 11.94
CA LEU A 136 -4.61 -12.50 12.52
C LEU A 136 -6.11 -12.73 12.77
N ASP A 137 -6.83 -11.74 13.27
CA ASP A 137 -8.26 -11.84 13.54
C ASP A 137 -9.09 -12.10 12.26
N GLN A 138 -8.70 -11.53 11.13
CA GLN A 138 -9.33 -11.82 9.84
C GLN A 138 -9.07 -13.26 9.40
N LEU A 139 -7.85 -13.77 9.58
CA LEU A 139 -7.55 -15.19 9.33
C LEU A 139 -8.39 -16.10 10.21
N GLN A 140 -8.53 -15.79 11.49
CA GLN A 140 -9.36 -16.56 12.42
C GLN A 140 -10.82 -16.61 11.98
N LEU A 141 -11.39 -15.48 11.56
CA LEU A 141 -12.76 -15.41 11.03
C LEU A 141 -12.92 -16.21 9.72
N LEU A 142 -11.94 -16.11 8.83
CA LEU A 142 -11.96 -16.86 7.56
C LEU A 142 -11.88 -18.37 7.80
N LEU A 143 -11.02 -18.82 8.71
CA LEU A 143 -10.93 -20.24 9.13
C LEU A 143 -12.27 -20.75 9.65
N LYS A 144 -12.88 -19.99 10.56
CA LYS A 144 -14.18 -20.32 11.11
C LYS A 144 -15.25 -20.42 10.01
N GLY A 145 -15.35 -19.40 9.18
CA GLY A 145 -16.36 -19.34 8.14
C GLY A 145 -16.17 -20.40 7.05
N ALA A 146 -14.94 -20.64 6.61
CA ALA A 146 -14.67 -21.71 5.64
C ALA A 146 -15.04 -23.09 6.20
N SER A 147 -14.75 -23.35 7.48
CA SER A 147 -15.12 -24.60 8.14
C SER A 147 -16.64 -24.77 8.24
N GLU A 148 -17.37 -23.72 8.53
CA GLU A 148 -18.84 -23.71 8.59
C GLU A 148 -19.49 -23.87 7.19
N HIS A 149 -18.77 -23.54 6.13
CA HIS A 149 -19.23 -23.63 4.74
C HIS A 149 -18.69 -24.85 3.98
N GLY A 150 -18.19 -25.84 4.69
CA GLY A 150 -17.92 -27.16 4.12
C GLY A 150 -16.44 -27.47 3.86
N ALA A 151 -15.50 -26.64 4.23
CA ALA A 151 -14.09 -26.99 4.15
C ALA A 151 -13.77 -28.11 5.15
N LYS A 152 -13.27 -29.25 4.66
CA LYS A 152 -12.96 -30.46 5.45
C LYS A 152 -11.47 -30.60 5.74
N ARG A 153 -10.63 -30.07 4.86
CA ARG A 153 -9.17 -30.05 4.99
C ARG A 153 -8.67 -28.65 4.73
N ILE A 154 -7.91 -28.11 5.68
CA ILE A 154 -7.34 -26.77 5.61
C ILE A 154 -5.84 -26.84 5.89
N ARG A 155 -5.04 -26.19 5.06
CA ARG A 155 -3.59 -26.03 5.25
C ARG A 155 -3.24 -24.57 5.24
N VAL A 156 -2.56 -24.11 6.29
CA VAL A 156 -2.10 -22.72 6.40
C VAL A 156 -0.60 -22.68 6.13
N HIS A 157 -0.22 -21.86 5.18
CA HIS A 157 1.17 -21.58 4.83
C HIS A 157 1.49 -20.18 5.35
N ILE A 158 2.22 -20.14 6.45
CA ILE A 158 2.46 -18.88 7.17
C ILE A 158 3.73 -18.19 6.71
N LEU A 159 3.70 -16.86 6.70
CA LEU A 159 4.90 -16.04 6.57
C LEU A 159 5.08 -15.28 7.86
N THR A 160 6.32 -15.27 8.39
CA THR A 160 6.61 -14.62 9.66
C THR A 160 6.97 -13.16 9.46
N ASP A 161 6.50 -12.30 10.36
CA ASP A 161 6.72 -10.86 10.34
C ASP A 161 7.99 -10.48 11.15
N GLY A 162 7.95 -9.50 11.97
CA GLY A 162 9.11 -8.92 12.64
C GLY A 162 9.55 -7.61 12.00
N ARG A 163 8.78 -7.16 10.97
CA ARG A 163 8.95 -5.90 10.28
C ARG A 163 7.88 -4.89 10.69
N ASP A 164 6.60 -5.26 10.59
CA ASP A 164 5.46 -4.43 10.98
C ASP A 164 5.09 -4.60 12.46
N VAL A 165 5.64 -5.61 13.08
CA VAL A 165 5.57 -5.91 14.51
C VAL A 165 6.99 -6.16 15.04
N LEU A 166 7.14 -6.22 16.36
CA LEU A 166 8.44 -6.48 16.98
C LEU A 166 9.01 -7.85 16.58
N ASP A 167 10.30 -7.88 16.32
CA ASP A 167 11.02 -9.14 16.13
C ASP A 167 10.87 -10.04 17.38
N GLY A 168 10.69 -11.33 17.15
CA GLY A 168 10.45 -12.31 18.21
C GLY A 168 9.00 -12.59 18.53
N THR A 169 8.05 -11.80 18.03
CA THR A 169 6.61 -11.99 18.29
C THR A 169 5.99 -13.13 17.47
N SER A 170 6.66 -13.61 16.44
CA SER A 170 6.14 -14.66 15.54
C SER A 170 5.81 -15.97 16.28
N VAL A 171 6.56 -16.33 17.29
CA VAL A 171 6.29 -17.53 18.10
C VAL A 171 4.90 -17.46 18.73
N GLY A 172 4.54 -16.30 19.32
CA GLY A 172 3.24 -16.09 19.93
C GLY A 172 2.08 -16.17 18.92
N PHE A 173 2.25 -15.62 17.72
CA PHE A 173 1.24 -15.73 16.66
C PHE A 173 1.08 -17.16 16.17
N VAL A 174 2.17 -17.92 16.04
CA VAL A 174 2.11 -19.33 15.67
C VAL A 174 1.39 -20.15 16.73
N GLU A 175 1.68 -19.92 18.02
CA GLU A 175 0.99 -20.60 19.12
C GLU A 175 -0.53 -20.31 19.11
N THR A 176 -0.92 -19.06 18.87
CA THR A 176 -2.32 -18.68 18.75
C THR A 176 -3.00 -19.41 17.59
N LEU A 177 -2.38 -19.42 16.42
CA LEU A 177 -2.92 -20.12 15.25
C LEU A 177 -3.03 -21.61 15.49
N GLU A 178 -2.00 -22.24 16.09
CA GLU A 178 -2.07 -23.68 16.43
C GLU A 178 -3.23 -24.01 17.36
N ASN A 179 -3.54 -23.15 18.33
CA ASN A 179 -4.70 -23.31 19.20
C ASN A 179 -6.02 -23.20 18.41
N ASP A 180 -6.11 -22.27 17.47
CA ASP A 180 -7.30 -22.13 16.62
C ASP A 180 -7.51 -23.36 15.74
N LEU A 181 -6.44 -23.88 15.14
CA LEU A 181 -6.49 -25.08 14.30
C LEU A 181 -6.80 -26.34 15.12
N ALA A 182 -6.30 -26.44 16.36
CA ALA A 182 -6.66 -27.53 17.26
C ALA A 182 -8.17 -27.58 17.55
N LYS A 183 -8.80 -26.42 17.75
CA LYS A 183 -10.26 -26.33 17.92
C LYS A 183 -11.03 -26.82 16.69
N LEU A 184 -10.53 -26.54 15.50
CA LEU A 184 -11.12 -27.05 14.26
C LEU A 184 -10.96 -28.58 14.15
N ARG A 185 -9.81 -29.12 14.53
CA ARG A 185 -9.59 -30.59 14.57
C ARG A 185 -10.54 -31.29 15.54
N GLU A 186 -10.83 -30.69 16.68
CA GLU A 186 -11.83 -31.22 17.63
C GLU A 186 -13.24 -31.30 17.01
N LYS A 187 -13.54 -30.45 16.03
CA LYS A 187 -14.78 -30.48 15.26
C LYS A 187 -14.73 -31.42 14.05
N GLY A 188 -13.65 -32.18 13.89
CA GLY A 188 -13.49 -33.16 12.80
C GLY A 188 -12.91 -32.57 11.51
N ILE A 189 -12.37 -31.34 11.53
CA ILE A 189 -11.74 -30.72 10.37
C ILE A 189 -10.24 -30.95 10.43
N ASP A 190 -9.66 -31.47 9.33
CA ASP A 190 -8.20 -31.68 9.22
C ASP A 190 -7.49 -30.37 8.90
N ALA A 191 -7.28 -29.54 9.93
CA ALA A 191 -6.69 -28.22 9.82
C ALA A 191 -5.29 -28.20 10.45
N ARG A 192 -4.29 -27.82 9.66
CA ARG A 192 -2.87 -27.82 10.07
C ARG A 192 -2.11 -26.66 9.43
N ILE A 193 -1.03 -26.21 10.08
CA ILE A 193 0.02 -25.42 9.41
C ILE A 193 0.85 -26.39 8.57
N ALA A 194 1.08 -26.05 7.30
CA ALA A 194 1.79 -26.92 6.36
C ALA A 194 3.21 -26.44 6.04
N SER A 195 3.45 -25.15 6.05
CA SER A 195 4.75 -24.56 5.74
C SER A 195 4.88 -23.16 6.35
N GLY A 196 6.08 -22.63 6.30
CA GLY A 196 6.35 -21.26 6.70
C GLY A 196 7.71 -20.76 6.28
N GLY A 197 7.97 -19.51 6.64
CA GLY A 197 9.23 -18.81 6.40
C GLY A 197 9.08 -17.30 6.59
N GLY A 198 10.19 -16.59 6.64
CA GLY A 198 10.21 -15.15 6.82
C GLY A 198 9.77 -14.39 5.57
N ARG A 199 8.92 -13.39 5.74
CA ARG A 199 8.31 -12.60 4.66
C ARG A 199 9.29 -11.97 3.66
N MET A 200 10.50 -11.64 4.09
CA MET A 200 11.51 -11.00 3.24
C MET A 200 12.38 -12.01 2.50
N TYR A 201 12.27 -13.29 2.83
CA TYR A 201 13.06 -14.36 2.24
C TYR A 201 12.19 -15.38 1.50
N VAL A 202 10.89 -15.45 1.82
CA VAL A 202 9.93 -16.44 1.32
C VAL A 202 8.66 -15.74 0.85
N THR A 203 8.26 -15.95 -0.37
CA THR A 203 6.98 -15.58 -1.01
C THR A 203 6.76 -14.09 -1.23
N MET A 204 6.91 -13.26 -0.20
CA MET A 204 6.44 -11.87 -0.21
C MET A 204 7.44 -10.88 -0.81
N ASP A 205 7.91 -11.14 -2.02
CA ASP A 205 8.64 -10.12 -2.78
C ASP A 205 7.66 -9.17 -3.51
N ARG A 206 8.17 -8.06 -4.01
CA ARG A 206 7.41 -7.03 -4.74
C ARG A 206 8.21 -6.41 -5.87
N TYR A 207 7.49 -5.88 -6.86
CA TYR A 207 8.06 -5.14 -8.01
C TYR A 207 9.01 -5.98 -8.87
N GLU A 208 8.83 -7.31 -8.83
CA GLU A 208 9.68 -8.27 -9.54
C GLU A 208 11.17 -8.14 -9.21
N ASN A 209 11.46 -7.75 -7.97
CA ASN A 209 12.83 -7.50 -7.53
C ASN A 209 13.67 -8.79 -7.45
N ASP A 210 13.13 -9.84 -6.82
CA ASP A 210 13.81 -11.14 -6.67
C ASP A 210 12.82 -12.30 -6.70
N TRP A 211 12.70 -12.96 -7.86
CA TRP A 211 11.82 -14.11 -8.02
C TRP A 211 12.25 -15.34 -7.22
N ASP A 212 13.49 -15.41 -6.75
CA ASP A 212 13.94 -16.51 -5.89
C ASP A 212 13.22 -16.51 -4.54
N VAL A 213 12.81 -15.35 -4.05
CA VAL A 213 11.97 -15.23 -2.85
C VAL A 213 10.64 -15.96 -3.07
N VAL A 214 9.98 -15.71 -4.19
CA VAL A 214 8.71 -16.36 -4.54
C VAL A 214 8.92 -17.86 -4.78
N LYS A 215 10.02 -18.25 -5.42
CA LYS A 215 10.36 -19.66 -5.66
C LYS A 215 10.54 -20.44 -4.36
N ARG A 216 11.18 -19.88 -3.34
CA ARG A 216 11.30 -20.55 -2.02
C ARG A 216 9.92 -20.85 -1.42
N GLY A 217 8.99 -19.90 -1.54
CA GLY A 217 7.60 -20.11 -1.15
C GLY A 217 6.90 -21.17 -2.00
N TRP A 218 7.09 -21.13 -3.31
CA TRP A 218 6.54 -22.11 -4.24
C TRP A 218 6.98 -23.53 -3.86
N ASP A 219 8.27 -23.73 -3.67
CA ASP A 219 8.83 -25.05 -3.31
C ASP A 219 8.22 -25.58 -1.99
N ALA A 220 8.12 -24.73 -0.96
CA ALA A 220 7.55 -25.11 0.31
C ALA A 220 6.03 -25.37 0.25
N GLN A 221 5.28 -24.50 -0.42
CA GLN A 221 3.83 -24.50 -0.44
C GLN A 221 3.27 -25.47 -1.48
N VAL A 222 3.77 -25.43 -2.69
CA VAL A 222 3.28 -26.24 -3.81
C VAL A 222 3.92 -27.60 -3.85
N LEU A 223 5.26 -27.67 -3.73
CA LEU A 223 5.99 -28.93 -3.82
C LEU A 223 6.12 -29.67 -2.49
N GLY A 224 5.91 -28.98 -1.38
CA GLY A 224 6.12 -29.55 -0.05
C GLY A 224 7.59 -29.78 0.27
N GLU A 225 8.49 -28.99 -0.31
CA GLU A 225 9.95 -29.15 -0.21
C GLU A 225 10.58 -27.88 0.36
N ALA A 226 11.40 -28.06 1.38
CA ALA A 226 12.21 -27.00 1.96
C ALA A 226 13.47 -27.60 2.62
N PRO A 227 14.53 -26.80 2.82
CA PRO A 227 15.73 -27.27 3.48
C PRO A 227 15.52 -27.67 4.95
N HIS A 228 14.47 -27.15 5.59
CA HIS A 228 14.14 -27.44 6.98
C HIS A 228 12.78 -28.13 7.08
N LYS A 229 12.75 -29.23 7.85
CA LYS A 229 11.55 -30.03 8.09
C LYS A 229 11.33 -30.16 9.59
N PHE A 230 10.09 -29.93 10.03
CA PHE A 230 9.70 -30.01 11.43
C PHE A 230 8.34 -30.67 11.57
N LYS A 231 8.05 -31.21 12.75
CA LYS A 231 6.73 -31.80 13.05
C LYS A 231 5.73 -30.79 13.53
N SER A 232 6.16 -29.61 14.00
CA SER A 232 5.27 -28.51 14.37
C SER A 232 5.84 -27.16 13.95
N ALA A 233 4.96 -26.21 13.67
CA ALA A 233 5.35 -24.85 13.31
C ALA A 233 5.94 -24.08 14.50
N VAL A 234 5.47 -24.32 15.72
CA VAL A 234 6.04 -23.71 16.93
C VAL A 234 7.50 -24.14 17.11
N GLU A 235 7.77 -25.43 16.98
CA GLU A 235 9.15 -25.98 17.02
C GLU A 235 10.00 -25.35 15.91
N ALA A 236 9.46 -25.28 14.68
CA ALA A 236 10.17 -24.70 13.54
C ALA A 236 10.63 -23.27 13.81
N VAL A 237 9.72 -22.40 14.23
CA VAL A 237 10.03 -21.00 14.47
C VAL A 237 11.00 -20.83 15.64
N LYS A 238 10.80 -21.56 16.74
CA LYS A 238 11.73 -21.53 17.89
C LYS A 238 13.14 -21.97 17.48
N LYS A 239 13.25 -23.05 16.72
CA LYS A 239 14.53 -23.62 16.31
C LYS A 239 15.26 -22.74 15.30
N LEU A 240 14.56 -22.23 14.29
CA LEU A 240 15.14 -21.38 13.27
C LEU A 240 15.60 -20.03 13.83
N ARG A 241 14.94 -19.53 14.88
CA ARG A 241 15.38 -18.32 15.57
C ARG A 241 16.71 -18.48 16.34
N GLU A 242 17.19 -19.70 16.54
CA GLU A 242 18.53 -19.95 17.12
C GLU A 242 19.66 -19.68 16.13
N ILE A 243 19.39 -19.54 14.84
CA ILE A 243 20.40 -19.19 13.82
C ILE A 243 21.00 -17.82 14.18
N PRO A 244 22.34 -17.70 14.25
CA PRO A 244 22.98 -16.43 14.60
C PRO A 244 22.55 -15.27 13.69
N ASN A 245 22.23 -14.11 14.28
CA ASN A 245 21.84 -12.87 13.60
C ASN A 245 20.56 -12.96 12.76
N ILE A 246 19.76 -14.02 12.92
CA ILE A 246 18.47 -14.15 12.25
C ILE A 246 17.40 -13.29 12.95
N ASN A 247 16.43 -12.81 12.20
CA ASN A 247 15.21 -12.25 12.73
C ASN A 247 13.99 -12.89 12.04
N ASP A 248 12.79 -12.64 12.58
CA ASP A 248 11.55 -13.29 12.11
C ASP A 248 11.30 -13.07 10.62
N GLN A 249 11.58 -11.88 10.10
CA GLN A 249 11.28 -11.56 8.70
C GLN A 249 12.19 -12.29 7.69
N TYR A 250 13.28 -12.90 8.13
CA TYR A 250 14.25 -13.60 7.29
C TYR A 250 14.38 -15.10 7.62
N LEU A 251 13.44 -15.66 8.38
CA LEU A 251 13.48 -17.09 8.68
C LEU A 251 13.55 -17.92 7.38
N PRO A 252 14.40 -18.96 7.33
CA PRO A 252 14.43 -19.87 6.19
C PRO A 252 13.09 -20.57 5.97
N PRO A 253 12.77 -20.98 4.73
CA PRO A 253 11.57 -21.76 4.49
C PRO A 253 11.61 -23.11 5.19
N PHE A 254 10.47 -23.54 5.70
CA PHE A 254 10.29 -24.84 6.33
C PHE A 254 8.97 -25.49 5.92
N VAL A 255 8.93 -26.80 5.97
CA VAL A 255 7.70 -27.58 5.79
C VAL A 255 7.43 -28.43 7.03
N ILE A 256 6.14 -28.64 7.31
CA ILE A 256 5.69 -29.51 8.39
C ILE A 256 5.51 -30.92 7.82
N VAL A 257 6.05 -31.90 8.51
CA VAL A 257 6.04 -33.30 8.10
C VAL A 257 5.45 -34.19 9.20
N ASP A 258 4.90 -35.35 8.79
CA ASP A 258 4.48 -36.40 9.70
C ASP A 258 5.67 -37.24 10.22
N ASP A 259 5.39 -38.26 11.02
CA ASP A 259 6.41 -39.14 11.57
C ASP A 259 7.19 -39.93 10.50
N ASN A 260 6.65 -40.07 9.29
CA ASN A 260 7.27 -40.71 8.14
C ASN A 260 8.03 -39.72 7.24
N GLY A 261 8.09 -38.45 7.62
CA GLY A 261 8.74 -37.38 6.84
C GLY A 261 7.92 -36.89 5.65
N LYS A 262 6.65 -37.26 5.55
CA LYS A 262 5.74 -36.81 4.51
C LYS A 262 5.23 -35.40 4.82
N ALA A 263 5.31 -34.49 3.85
CA ALA A 263 4.79 -33.14 3.98
C ALA A 263 3.29 -33.09 4.27
N ALA A 264 2.88 -32.25 5.21
CA ALA A 264 1.48 -32.13 5.67
C ALA A 264 0.52 -31.66 4.60
N GLY A 265 0.98 -30.89 3.65
CA GLY A 265 0.09 -30.40 2.62
C GLY A 265 0.75 -29.62 1.49
N PRO A 266 1.35 -30.33 0.48
CA PRO A 266 1.63 -29.68 -0.79
C PRO A 266 0.32 -29.34 -1.51
N ILE A 267 0.34 -28.25 -2.27
CA ILE A 267 -0.78 -27.85 -3.13
C ILE A 267 -0.82 -28.78 -4.35
N VAL A 268 -1.95 -29.44 -4.57
CA VAL A 268 -2.12 -30.42 -5.64
C VAL A 268 -3.37 -30.10 -6.47
N ASP A 269 -3.51 -30.78 -7.61
CA ASP A 269 -4.69 -30.63 -8.48
C ASP A 269 -6.00 -30.85 -7.70
N GLY A 270 -6.97 -29.98 -7.94
CA GLY A 270 -8.26 -30.02 -7.28
C GLY A 270 -8.34 -29.22 -5.97
N ASP A 271 -7.25 -28.64 -5.53
CA ASP A 271 -7.23 -27.80 -4.33
C ASP A 271 -7.69 -26.37 -4.59
N ALA A 272 -8.18 -25.72 -3.54
CA ALA A 272 -8.41 -24.28 -3.49
C ALA A 272 -7.24 -23.59 -2.80
N VAL A 273 -6.88 -22.42 -3.28
CA VAL A 273 -5.82 -21.58 -2.69
C VAL A 273 -6.36 -20.18 -2.49
N VAL A 274 -6.16 -19.63 -1.30
CA VAL A 274 -6.47 -18.23 -0.98
C VAL A 274 -5.23 -17.58 -0.40
N THR A 275 -4.85 -16.44 -0.96
CA THR A 275 -3.91 -15.53 -0.31
C THR A 275 -4.71 -14.58 0.56
N PHE A 276 -4.45 -14.57 1.88
CA PHE A 276 -5.30 -13.81 2.81
C PHE A 276 -4.78 -12.42 3.19
N ASN A 277 -3.68 -11.98 2.60
CA ASN A 277 -3.25 -10.59 2.72
C ASN A 277 -4.24 -9.67 2.00
N PHE A 278 -4.54 -8.52 2.60
CA PHE A 278 -5.36 -7.49 1.97
C PHE A 278 -4.54 -6.45 1.20
N ARG A 279 -3.24 -6.32 1.48
CA ARG A 279 -2.36 -5.40 0.75
C ARG A 279 -1.77 -6.07 -0.50
N ALA A 280 -1.81 -5.34 -1.60
CA ALA A 280 -1.54 -5.87 -2.93
C ALA A 280 -0.05 -6.05 -3.27
N ASP A 281 0.81 -5.12 -2.87
CA ASP A 281 2.16 -4.97 -3.42
C ASP A 281 3.03 -6.24 -3.34
N ARG A 282 2.94 -6.99 -2.25
CA ARG A 282 3.70 -8.24 -2.03
C ARG A 282 2.92 -9.51 -2.35
N MET A 283 1.76 -9.38 -2.99
CA MET A 283 0.93 -10.52 -3.43
C MET A 283 0.87 -10.67 -4.95
N VAL A 284 1.26 -9.66 -5.70
CA VAL A 284 1.18 -9.69 -7.17
C VAL A 284 2.08 -10.80 -7.75
N MET A 285 3.30 -10.93 -7.28
CA MET A 285 4.25 -11.91 -7.83
C MET A 285 3.81 -13.35 -7.59
N ILE A 286 3.39 -13.68 -6.36
CA ILE A 286 2.86 -15.02 -6.08
C ILE A 286 1.55 -15.29 -6.83
N ALA A 287 0.71 -14.28 -7.00
CA ALA A 287 -0.51 -14.40 -7.80
C ALA A 287 -0.21 -14.74 -9.26
N LYS A 288 0.79 -14.11 -9.86
CA LYS A 288 1.25 -14.46 -11.22
C LYS A 288 1.71 -15.92 -11.29
N ALA A 289 2.51 -16.37 -10.32
CA ALA A 289 3.00 -17.75 -10.29
C ALA A 289 1.87 -18.77 -10.14
N LEU A 290 0.83 -18.45 -9.36
CA LEU A 290 -0.32 -19.34 -9.11
C LEU A 290 -1.34 -19.37 -10.26
N GLU A 291 -1.46 -18.28 -11.02
CA GLU A 291 -2.54 -18.13 -12.01
C GLU A 291 -2.07 -18.22 -13.47
N TYR A 292 -0.91 -17.66 -13.82
CA TYR A 292 -0.48 -17.57 -15.22
C TYR A 292 0.01 -18.91 -15.75
N LYS A 293 -0.57 -19.34 -16.89
CA LYS A 293 -0.08 -20.52 -17.62
C LYS A 293 1.32 -20.27 -18.21
N ASP A 294 1.48 -19.14 -18.88
CA ASP A 294 2.77 -18.70 -19.41
C ASP A 294 3.53 -17.96 -18.32
N PHE A 295 4.46 -18.66 -17.72
CA PHE A 295 5.26 -18.17 -16.61
C PHE A 295 6.70 -18.68 -16.74
N ASP A 296 7.65 -17.78 -16.83
CA ASP A 296 9.06 -18.05 -17.12
C ASP A 296 10.04 -17.51 -16.05
N LYS A 297 9.53 -17.01 -14.93
CA LYS A 297 10.36 -16.34 -13.92
C LYS A 297 11.17 -17.31 -13.06
N PHE A 298 10.69 -18.51 -12.87
CA PHE A 298 11.40 -19.63 -12.27
C PHE A 298 10.77 -20.95 -12.71
N ASP A 299 11.48 -22.06 -12.51
CA ASP A 299 10.94 -23.39 -12.76
C ASP A 299 9.95 -23.78 -11.67
N ARG A 300 8.67 -23.88 -12.02
CA ARG A 300 7.60 -24.32 -11.13
C ARG A 300 7.62 -25.82 -10.84
N VAL A 301 8.39 -26.62 -11.60
CA VAL A 301 8.44 -28.09 -11.58
C VAL A 301 7.12 -28.72 -11.99
N ARG A 302 6.03 -28.32 -11.36
CA ARG A 302 4.64 -28.61 -11.77
C ARG A 302 3.75 -27.39 -11.58
N PHE A 303 2.70 -27.32 -12.34
CA PHE A 303 1.71 -26.27 -12.24
C PHE A 303 0.37 -26.89 -11.90
N PRO A 304 -0.04 -26.91 -10.61
CA PRO A 304 -1.26 -27.58 -10.19
C PRO A 304 -2.50 -26.86 -10.72
N LYS A 305 -3.52 -27.66 -11.06
CA LYS A 305 -4.85 -27.16 -11.45
C LYS A 305 -5.64 -26.86 -10.18
N ILE A 306 -5.67 -25.59 -9.80
CA ILE A 306 -6.26 -25.09 -8.56
C ILE A 306 -7.34 -24.06 -8.84
N HIS A 307 -8.19 -23.84 -7.84
CA HIS A 307 -9.04 -22.65 -7.77
C HIS A 307 -8.35 -21.63 -6.85
N TYR A 308 -7.74 -20.62 -7.46
CA TYR A 308 -7.03 -19.56 -6.73
C TYR A 308 -7.86 -18.29 -6.64
N ALA A 309 -7.97 -17.74 -5.45
CA ALA A 309 -8.55 -16.43 -5.18
C ALA A 309 -7.64 -15.60 -4.24
N GLY A 310 -7.50 -14.32 -4.51
CA GLY A 310 -6.94 -13.39 -3.55
C GLY A 310 -7.98 -12.92 -2.53
N MET A 311 -7.57 -12.46 -1.38
CA MET A 311 -8.49 -11.76 -0.46
C MET A 311 -9.13 -10.56 -1.17
N LEU A 312 -8.33 -9.81 -1.89
CA LEU A 312 -8.72 -8.71 -2.78
C LEU A 312 -8.13 -8.97 -4.18
N GLN A 313 -8.55 -8.18 -5.16
CA GLN A 313 -7.85 -8.10 -6.44
C GLN A 313 -6.59 -7.23 -6.27
N TYR A 314 -5.42 -7.81 -6.48
CA TYR A 314 -4.15 -7.15 -6.18
C TYR A 314 -3.64 -6.23 -7.28
N ASP A 315 -4.06 -6.46 -8.52
CA ASP A 315 -3.74 -5.60 -9.66
C ASP A 315 -4.98 -5.44 -10.52
N GLY A 316 -5.55 -4.25 -10.51
CA GLY A 316 -6.78 -3.95 -11.24
C GLY A 316 -6.58 -3.79 -12.74
N GLU A 317 -5.37 -3.42 -13.17
CA GLU A 317 -5.02 -3.32 -14.59
C GLU A 317 -4.87 -4.71 -15.21
N LEU A 318 -4.14 -5.59 -14.53
CA LEU A 318 -3.96 -6.98 -14.94
C LEU A 318 -5.17 -7.86 -14.62
N LYS A 319 -6.12 -7.36 -13.83
CA LYS A 319 -7.25 -8.13 -13.26
C LYS A 319 -6.75 -9.38 -12.55
N LEU A 320 -5.72 -9.21 -11.74
CA LEU A 320 -5.00 -10.28 -11.06
C LEU A 320 -5.18 -10.20 -9.54
N PRO A 321 -5.57 -11.29 -8.87
CA PRO A 321 -6.06 -12.54 -9.47
C PRO A 321 -7.44 -12.37 -10.12
N SER A 322 -7.78 -13.30 -11.02
CA SER A 322 -9.07 -13.29 -11.72
C SER A 322 -10.25 -13.48 -10.78
N HIS A 323 -10.02 -14.14 -9.63
CA HIS A 323 -11.02 -14.36 -8.59
C HIS A 323 -10.51 -13.76 -7.27
N TYR A 324 -11.41 -13.19 -6.51
CA TYR A 324 -11.11 -12.58 -5.21
C TYR A 324 -12.33 -12.68 -4.30
N LEU A 325 -12.07 -12.72 -2.97
CA LEU A 325 -13.13 -12.91 -1.97
C LEU A 325 -13.88 -11.62 -1.69
N VAL A 326 -13.20 -10.48 -1.71
CA VAL A 326 -13.76 -9.17 -1.40
C VAL A 326 -13.53 -8.25 -2.58
N SER A 327 -14.59 -7.60 -3.06
CA SER A 327 -14.50 -6.65 -4.16
C SER A 327 -13.82 -5.35 -3.71
N PRO A 328 -12.99 -4.72 -4.56
CA PRO A 328 -12.45 -3.39 -4.28
C PRO A 328 -13.58 -2.37 -4.11
N PRO A 329 -13.33 -1.23 -3.42
CA PRO A 329 -14.35 -0.20 -3.31
C PRO A 329 -14.70 0.35 -4.69
N GLU A 330 -15.98 0.58 -4.93
CA GLU A 330 -16.45 1.28 -6.12
C GLU A 330 -16.27 2.78 -5.90
N ILE A 331 -15.20 3.33 -6.47
CA ILE A 331 -14.88 4.75 -6.38
C ILE A 331 -15.19 5.41 -7.73
N GLU A 332 -16.36 6.02 -7.79
CA GLU A 332 -16.82 6.73 -8.97
C GLU A 332 -16.76 8.25 -8.75
N ARG A 333 -16.87 9.00 -9.83
CA ARG A 333 -16.93 10.46 -9.79
C ARG A 333 -15.77 11.07 -8.99
N THR A 334 -14.55 10.64 -9.33
CA THR A 334 -13.33 11.21 -8.78
C THR A 334 -13.10 12.64 -9.29
N SER A 335 -12.22 13.37 -8.62
CA SER A 335 -11.87 14.73 -9.06
C SER A 335 -11.30 14.76 -10.48
N GLY A 336 -10.50 13.78 -10.84
CA GLY A 336 -9.97 13.65 -12.21
C GLY A 336 -11.05 13.49 -13.25
N GLU A 337 -12.06 12.69 -12.98
CA GLU A 337 -13.21 12.50 -13.88
C GLU A 337 -14.02 13.79 -14.06
N TYR A 338 -14.36 14.48 -12.98
CA TYR A 338 -15.05 15.77 -13.04
C TYR A 338 -14.25 16.83 -13.79
N LEU A 339 -12.97 16.97 -13.47
CA LEU A 339 -12.11 17.97 -14.09
C LEU A 339 -11.95 17.75 -15.59
N VAL A 340 -11.70 16.52 -16.02
CA VAL A 340 -11.59 16.17 -17.44
C VAL A 340 -12.91 16.43 -18.18
N HIS A 341 -14.04 16.04 -17.57
CA HIS A 341 -15.36 16.31 -18.13
C HIS A 341 -15.64 17.82 -18.31
N ASN A 342 -15.06 18.65 -17.47
CA ASN A 342 -15.20 20.11 -17.52
C ASN A 342 -14.03 20.81 -18.25
N GLY A 343 -13.31 20.09 -19.09
CA GLY A 343 -12.34 20.66 -20.02
C GLY A 343 -10.93 20.83 -19.47
N ILE A 344 -10.61 20.24 -18.32
CA ILE A 344 -9.26 20.28 -17.74
C ILE A 344 -8.39 19.18 -18.37
N ARG A 345 -7.28 19.58 -18.96
CA ARG A 345 -6.28 18.67 -19.55
C ARG A 345 -5.29 18.28 -18.47
N THR A 346 -5.07 16.96 -18.31
CA THR A 346 -4.27 16.43 -17.21
C THR A 346 -3.04 15.67 -17.70
N PHE A 347 -1.95 15.81 -16.96
CA PHE A 347 -0.72 15.05 -17.12
C PHE A 347 -0.36 14.37 -15.80
N ALA A 348 -0.05 13.09 -15.83
CA ALA A 348 0.40 12.36 -14.63
C ALA A 348 1.69 11.61 -14.94
N CYS A 349 2.66 11.66 -14.02
CA CYS A 349 3.96 11.02 -14.18
C CYS A 349 4.49 10.51 -12.84
N SER A 350 5.03 9.32 -12.87
CA SER A 350 5.92 8.77 -11.85
C SER A 350 6.77 7.67 -12.45
N GLU A 351 7.69 7.13 -11.66
CA GLU A 351 8.39 5.91 -12.04
C GLU A 351 7.52 4.67 -11.76
N THR A 352 7.90 3.52 -12.33
CA THR A 352 7.12 2.27 -12.33
C THR A 352 6.48 1.93 -10.98
N VAL A 353 7.25 2.05 -9.89
CA VAL A 353 6.79 1.64 -8.55
C VAL A 353 5.65 2.50 -7.99
N LYS A 354 5.42 3.69 -8.53
CA LYS A 354 4.37 4.63 -8.09
C LYS A 354 3.52 5.19 -9.24
N PHE A 355 3.76 4.74 -10.47
CA PHE A 355 2.97 5.18 -11.62
C PHE A 355 1.47 4.88 -11.45
N GLY A 356 1.14 3.67 -10.99
CA GLY A 356 -0.25 3.30 -10.70
C GLY A 356 -0.90 4.19 -9.64
N HIS A 357 -0.13 4.77 -8.73
CA HIS A 357 -0.67 5.63 -7.67
C HIS A 357 -1.18 6.96 -8.22
N VAL A 358 -0.47 7.59 -9.14
CA VAL A 358 -0.90 8.85 -9.77
C VAL A 358 -1.88 8.67 -10.92
N THR A 359 -2.17 7.45 -11.32
CA THR A 359 -3.10 7.11 -12.41
C THR A 359 -4.25 6.27 -11.90
N PHE A 360 -4.06 4.98 -11.70
CA PHE A 360 -5.07 4.00 -11.31
C PHE A 360 -5.74 4.35 -9.96
N PHE A 361 -4.94 4.46 -8.89
CA PHE A 361 -5.48 4.73 -7.55
C PHE A 361 -6.06 6.14 -7.42
N TRP A 362 -5.43 7.13 -8.05
CA TRP A 362 -5.94 8.49 -8.12
C TRP A 362 -7.33 8.56 -8.78
N ASN A 363 -7.52 7.77 -9.81
CA ASN A 363 -8.76 7.70 -10.59
C ASN A 363 -9.80 6.71 -10.02
N GLY A 364 -9.65 6.31 -8.76
CA GLY A 364 -10.64 5.48 -8.08
C GLY A 364 -10.56 4.00 -8.42
N ASN A 365 -9.35 3.46 -8.53
CA ASN A 365 -9.09 2.06 -8.92
C ASN A 365 -9.55 1.77 -10.37
N ARG A 366 -9.38 2.75 -11.24
CA ARG A 366 -9.75 2.67 -12.64
C ARG A 366 -8.53 2.79 -13.54
N SER A 367 -8.40 1.86 -14.48
CA SER A 367 -7.39 1.88 -15.54
C SER A 367 -7.77 2.76 -16.71
N GLY A 368 -6.77 3.29 -17.39
CA GLY A 368 -6.93 4.06 -18.61
C GLY A 368 -7.33 5.50 -18.39
N TYR A 369 -7.63 6.16 -19.51
CA TYR A 369 -8.03 7.56 -19.52
C TYR A 369 -9.54 7.71 -19.37
N PHE A 370 -9.98 8.82 -18.75
CA PHE A 370 -11.37 9.28 -18.88
C PHE A 370 -11.63 9.84 -20.28
N ASN A 371 -10.66 10.59 -20.81
CA ASN A 371 -10.69 11.09 -22.17
C ASN A 371 -9.25 11.14 -22.73
N PRO A 372 -8.88 10.24 -23.67
CA PRO A 372 -7.51 10.15 -24.17
C PRO A 372 -7.06 11.38 -24.98
N GLU A 373 -7.97 12.22 -25.43
CA GLU A 373 -7.63 13.49 -26.11
C GLU A 373 -7.21 14.59 -25.10
N MET A 374 -7.52 14.41 -23.82
CA MET A 374 -7.31 15.41 -22.78
C MET A 374 -6.28 14.99 -21.73
N GLU A 375 -5.82 13.76 -21.74
CA GLU A 375 -4.97 13.20 -20.70
C GLU A 375 -3.73 12.56 -21.28
N GLU A 376 -2.62 12.68 -20.56
CA GLU A 376 -1.37 11.98 -20.88
C GLU A 376 -0.74 11.43 -19.59
N TYR A 377 -0.48 10.13 -19.55
CA TYR A 377 0.16 9.45 -18.43
C TYR A 377 1.52 8.90 -18.88
N VAL A 378 2.58 9.28 -18.15
CA VAL A 378 3.96 8.93 -18.49
C VAL A 378 4.58 8.11 -17.37
N GLU A 379 4.95 6.89 -17.69
CA GLU A 379 5.72 6.01 -16.80
C GLU A 379 7.20 6.11 -17.11
N ILE A 380 8.01 6.30 -16.08
CA ILE A 380 9.48 6.24 -16.17
C ILE A 380 9.90 4.90 -15.58
N PRO A 381 10.60 4.04 -16.34
CA PRO A 381 11.04 2.75 -15.83
C PRO A 381 11.91 2.88 -14.59
N SER A 382 11.50 2.24 -13.48
CA SER A 382 12.33 2.12 -12.28
C SER A 382 13.53 1.22 -12.53
N ASP A 383 14.59 1.39 -11.74
CA ASP A 383 15.72 0.48 -11.78
C ASP A 383 15.30 -0.93 -11.39
N SER A 384 15.77 -1.93 -12.13
CA SER A 384 15.48 -3.34 -11.86
C SER A 384 16.73 -4.09 -11.42
N GLY A 385 16.56 -5.10 -10.57
CA GLY A 385 17.64 -5.96 -10.10
C GLY A 385 18.56 -5.34 -9.05
N ILE A 386 18.25 -4.16 -8.55
CA ILE A 386 18.95 -3.49 -7.44
C ILE A 386 17.93 -2.98 -6.43
N THR A 387 18.33 -2.96 -5.15
CA THR A 387 17.50 -2.36 -4.11
C THR A 387 17.62 -0.84 -4.14
N PHE A 388 16.52 -0.12 -3.82
CA PHE A 388 16.50 1.35 -3.91
C PHE A 388 17.49 2.05 -2.98
N ASN A 389 17.89 1.41 -1.88
CA ASN A 389 18.93 1.94 -1.00
C ASN A 389 20.32 2.00 -1.65
N VAL A 390 20.56 1.23 -2.70
CA VAL A 390 21.82 1.27 -3.50
C VAL A 390 21.84 2.49 -4.43
N GLN A 391 20.68 2.83 -5.01
CA GLN A 391 20.50 4.04 -5.82
C GLN A 391 19.32 4.89 -5.30
N PRO A 392 19.50 5.57 -4.17
CA PRO A 392 18.39 6.27 -3.49
C PRO A 392 17.85 7.48 -4.24
N LYS A 393 18.56 7.99 -5.24
CA LYS A 393 18.05 9.04 -6.12
C LYS A 393 16.87 8.55 -6.97
N MET A 394 16.81 7.25 -7.21
CA MET A 394 15.79 6.64 -8.04
C MET A 394 15.64 7.42 -9.37
N LYS A 395 14.41 7.67 -9.82
CA LYS A 395 14.12 8.44 -11.04
C LYS A 395 13.56 9.84 -10.75
N ALA A 396 13.85 10.38 -9.57
CA ALA A 396 13.32 11.68 -9.15
C ALA A 396 13.68 12.82 -10.13
N LEU A 397 14.89 12.82 -10.68
CA LEU A 397 15.31 13.82 -11.66
C LEU A 397 14.49 13.74 -12.93
N GLU A 398 14.34 12.54 -13.49
CA GLU A 398 13.59 12.30 -14.72
C GLU A 398 12.11 12.64 -14.56
N ILE A 399 11.52 12.33 -13.39
CA ILE A 399 10.13 12.71 -13.06
C ILE A 399 10.00 14.23 -13.02
N ALA A 400 10.91 14.90 -12.33
CA ALA A 400 10.89 16.36 -12.22
C ALA A 400 11.09 17.05 -13.58
N GLU A 401 11.97 16.54 -14.44
CA GLU A 401 12.17 17.05 -15.80
C GLU A 401 10.93 16.88 -16.67
N LYS A 402 10.28 15.71 -16.61
CA LYS A 402 9.03 15.46 -17.35
C LYS A 402 7.91 16.38 -16.89
N ALA A 403 7.77 16.58 -15.60
CA ALA A 403 6.79 17.52 -15.04
C ALA A 403 7.07 18.97 -15.46
N ARG A 404 8.33 19.40 -15.37
CA ARG A 404 8.76 20.72 -15.84
C ARG A 404 8.39 20.94 -17.31
N ASP A 405 8.75 19.99 -18.16
CA ASP A 405 8.50 20.11 -19.61
C ASP A 405 6.99 20.12 -19.91
N ALA A 406 6.19 19.34 -19.19
CA ALA A 406 4.74 19.35 -19.30
C ALA A 406 4.13 20.70 -18.89
N ILE A 407 4.61 21.29 -17.80
CA ILE A 407 4.18 22.61 -17.32
C ILE A 407 4.54 23.70 -18.34
N LEU A 408 5.79 23.73 -18.78
CA LEU A 408 6.29 24.74 -19.72
C LEU A 408 5.67 24.62 -21.11
N SER A 409 5.18 23.45 -21.47
CA SER A 409 4.49 23.24 -22.76
C SER A 409 3.16 24.00 -22.87
N CYS A 410 2.55 24.36 -21.74
CA CYS A 410 1.20 24.94 -21.64
C CYS A 410 0.09 24.09 -22.28
N LYS A 411 0.34 22.80 -22.50
CA LYS A 411 -0.63 21.86 -23.05
C LYS A 411 -1.57 21.29 -22.00
N PHE A 412 -1.20 21.36 -20.73
CA PHE A 412 -1.93 20.77 -19.61
C PHE A 412 -2.33 21.84 -18.60
N ASP A 413 -3.50 21.65 -18.01
CA ASP A 413 -4.02 22.50 -16.97
C ASP A 413 -3.67 21.96 -15.57
N GLN A 414 -3.50 20.63 -15.46
CA GLN A 414 -3.00 19.97 -14.25
C GLN A 414 -1.83 19.06 -14.60
N VAL A 415 -0.76 19.17 -13.84
CA VAL A 415 0.40 18.26 -13.88
C VAL A 415 0.58 17.66 -12.48
N ARG A 416 0.38 16.34 -12.35
CA ARG A 416 0.57 15.65 -11.07
C ARG A 416 1.67 14.62 -11.14
N VAL A 417 2.48 14.55 -10.09
CA VAL A 417 3.59 13.63 -9.98
C VAL A 417 3.66 13.03 -8.57
N ASN A 418 4.25 11.84 -8.50
CA ASN A 418 4.68 11.22 -7.25
C ASN A 418 6.19 11.05 -7.28
N LEU A 419 6.85 11.54 -6.22
CA LEU A 419 8.28 11.33 -5.97
C LEU A 419 8.42 10.29 -4.86
N PRO A 420 8.81 9.04 -5.20
CA PRO A 420 8.65 7.89 -4.31
C PRO A 420 9.75 7.72 -3.26
N ASN A 421 10.78 8.54 -3.28
CA ASN A 421 11.99 8.31 -2.50
C ASN A 421 11.76 8.18 -0.99
N GLY A 422 10.85 8.97 -0.41
CA GLY A 422 10.58 8.95 1.04
C GLY A 422 9.94 7.65 1.54
N ASP A 423 9.27 6.92 0.66
CA ASP A 423 8.66 5.62 0.97
C ASP A 423 9.59 4.44 0.63
N MET A 424 10.30 4.54 -0.48
CA MET A 424 11.00 3.41 -1.08
C MET A 424 12.42 3.19 -0.55
N VAL A 425 13.00 4.16 0.16
CA VAL A 425 14.38 4.09 0.64
C VAL A 425 14.40 3.79 2.13
N ASP A 426 14.73 2.57 2.50
CA ASP A 426 14.78 2.07 3.89
C ASP A 426 16.01 2.52 4.69
N THR A 427 16.77 3.51 4.23
CA THR A 427 17.98 3.99 4.90
C THR A 427 17.92 5.49 5.14
N LEU A 428 18.68 5.95 6.15
CA LEU A 428 18.96 7.37 6.45
C LEU A 428 19.65 8.06 5.25
N VAL A 429 18.97 8.17 4.12
CA VAL A 429 19.50 8.82 2.93
C VAL A 429 19.02 10.26 2.89
N ILE A 430 19.98 11.14 2.85
CA ILE A 430 19.79 12.59 2.76
C ILE A 430 19.04 12.93 1.46
N PHE A 431 17.79 13.32 1.60
CA PHE A 431 16.99 13.84 0.52
C PHE A 431 17.52 15.21 0.09
N LYS A 432 18.28 15.27 -0.99
CA LYS A 432 18.56 16.56 -1.62
C LYS A 432 17.35 17.00 -2.43
N GLN A 433 16.50 17.80 -1.82
CA GLN A 433 15.23 18.31 -2.37
C GLN A 433 15.36 19.23 -3.58
N GLN A 434 16.55 19.51 -4.07
CA GLN A 434 16.73 20.46 -5.17
C GLN A 434 16.07 20.04 -6.49
N LEU A 435 15.75 18.75 -6.64
CA LEU A 435 15.23 18.22 -7.92
C LEU A 435 13.81 18.70 -8.23
N TRP A 436 12.92 18.72 -7.24
CA TRP A 436 11.54 19.15 -7.50
C TRP A 436 11.34 20.67 -7.45
N LEU A 437 12.35 21.42 -7.04
CA LEU A 437 12.35 22.89 -7.16
C LEU A 437 12.13 23.31 -8.63
N MET A 438 12.64 22.53 -9.59
CA MET A 438 12.41 22.83 -11.02
C MET A 438 10.93 22.79 -11.42
N ILE A 439 10.10 22.03 -10.71
CA ILE A 439 8.64 22.02 -10.92
C ILE A 439 8.04 23.35 -10.45
N LEU A 440 8.46 23.83 -9.27
CA LEU A 440 8.01 25.12 -8.74
C LEU A 440 8.49 26.29 -9.61
N ASP A 441 9.72 26.23 -10.11
CA ASP A 441 10.26 27.24 -11.04
C ASP A 441 9.49 27.29 -12.35
N ALA A 442 9.07 26.12 -12.87
CA ALA A 442 8.21 26.05 -14.06
C ALA A 442 6.84 26.67 -13.80
N ILE A 443 6.26 26.41 -12.64
CA ILE A 443 4.98 27.03 -12.20
C ILE A 443 5.13 28.55 -12.08
N GLU A 444 6.23 29.04 -11.56
CA GLU A 444 6.52 30.47 -11.51
C GLU A 444 6.53 31.09 -12.91
N GLN A 445 7.21 30.44 -13.87
CA GLN A 445 7.32 30.91 -15.25
C GLN A 445 5.99 30.99 -15.99
N VAL A 446 5.07 30.07 -15.74
CA VAL A 446 3.75 30.04 -16.42
C VAL A 446 2.65 30.79 -15.67
N GLY A 447 2.97 31.40 -14.54
CA GLY A 447 1.98 32.07 -13.70
C GLY A 447 0.97 31.11 -13.07
N GLY A 448 1.41 29.92 -12.72
CA GLY A 448 0.57 28.85 -12.20
C GLY A 448 0.48 28.77 -10.68
N ILE A 449 -0.07 27.64 -10.22
CA ILE A 449 -0.27 27.32 -8.80
C ILE A 449 0.37 25.98 -8.53
N TYR A 450 1.00 25.82 -7.37
CA TYR A 450 1.46 24.51 -6.90
C TYR A 450 0.68 24.06 -5.66
N VAL A 451 0.50 22.76 -5.56
CA VAL A 451 0.04 22.04 -4.37
C VAL A 451 1.07 20.96 -4.08
N VAL A 452 1.70 21.02 -2.92
CA VAL A 452 2.69 20.03 -2.48
C VAL A 452 2.13 19.32 -1.27
N THR A 453 2.06 18.00 -1.32
CA THR A 453 1.52 17.19 -0.23
C THR A 453 2.22 15.83 -0.18
N ALA A 454 1.74 14.93 0.65
CA ALA A 454 2.17 13.55 0.75
C ALA A 454 0.95 12.64 0.89
N ASP A 455 1.17 11.34 0.82
CA ASP A 455 0.11 10.33 0.87
C ASP A 455 0.07 9.55 2.18
N HIS A 456 1.18 9.47 2.88
CA HIS A 456 1.33 8.89 4.24
C HIS A 456 2.68 9.30 4.82
N GLY A 457 2.87 9.07 6.12
CA GLY A 457 4.16 9.24 6.78
C GLY A 457 5.05 8.00 6.67
N ASN A 458 6.35 8.21 6.65
CA ASN A 458 7.40 7.19 6.69
C ASN A 458 8.75 7.78 7.11
N ALA A 459 9.31 8.68 6.33
CA ALA A 459 10.69 9.18 6.48
C ALA A 459 10.91 10.07 7.71
N GLU A 460 9.87 10.59 8.32
CA GLU A 460 9.95 11.48 9.49
C GLU A 460 10.19 10.75 10.81
N ASP A 461 9.98 9.44 10.86
CA ASP A 461 10.28 8.62 12.05
C ASP A 461 10.69 7.20 11.63
N MET A 462 12.00 6.96 11.60
CA MET A 462 12.62 5.73 11.11
C MET A 462 13.08 4.78 12.23
N VAL A 463 12.52 4.91 13.44
CA VAL A 463 12.93 4.12 14.62
C VAL A 463 11.75 3.43 15.27
N LYS A 464 11.91 2.13 15.56
CA LYS A 464 10.95 1.40 16.39
C LYS A 464 11.02 1.88 17.83
N ARG A 465 9.86 2.11 18.46
CA ARG A 465 9.75 2.65 19.83
C ARG A 465 8.95 1.71 20.72
N ASN A 466 9.29 1.72 22.02
CA ASN A 466 8.49 1.09 23.05
C ASN A 466 7.26 1.96 23.41
N LYS A 467 6.42 1.47 24.31
CA LYS A 467 5.22 2.19 24.79
C LYS A 467 5.52 3.54 25.46
N LYS A 468 6.77 3.78 25.85
CA LYS A 468 7.23 5.06 26.45
C LYS A 468 7.78 6.02 25.41
N GLY A 469 7.83 5.62 24.13
CA GLY A 469 8.40 6.41 23.03
C GLY A 469 9.93 6.35 22.92
N GLU A 470 10.58 5.45 23.67
CA GLU A 470 12.03 5.28 23.63
C GLU A 470 12.42 4.33 22.49
N PRO A 471 13.54 4.58 21.76
CA PRO A 471 14.03 3.67 20.74
C PRO A 471 14.25 2.25 21.24
N LEU A 472 13.80 1.26 20.49
CA LEU A 472 14.05 -0.14 20.77
C LEU A 472 15.44 -0.54 20.30
N LEU A 473 16.11 -1.35 21.12
CA LEU A 473 17.42 -1.90 20.79
C LEU A 473 17.27 -3.39 20.42
N ASP A 474 18.10 -3.84 19.48
CA ASP A 474 18.26 -5.26 19.20
C ASP A 474 19.13 -5.93 20.28
N LYS A 475 19.33 -7.25 20.15
CA LYS A 475 20.17 -8.04 21.08
C LYS A 475 21.64 -7.59 21.14
N ASN A 476 22.11 -6.82 20.17
CA ASN A 476 23.47 -6.31 20.09
C ASN A 476 23.58 -4.85 20.57
N GLY A 477 22.47 -4.26 21.04
CA GLY A 477 22.40 -2.87 21.50
C GLY A 477 22.25 -1.85 20.39
N ASN A 478 21.98 -2.25 19.14
CA ASN A 478 21.72 -1.34 18.04
C ASN A 478 20.27 -0.93 17.98
N ILE A 479 20.00 0.29 17.55
CA ILE A 479 18.64 0.80 17.35
C ILE A 479 17.95 0.00 16.24
N GLN A 480 16.72 -0.45 16.53
CA GLN A 480 15.88 -1.11 15.52
C GLN A 480 15.24 -0.08 14.60
N ILE A 481 15.53 -0.20 13.31
CA ILE A 481 14.98 0.71 12.29
C ILE A 481 13.51 0.36 12.04
N LEU A 482 12.66 1.39 11.96
CA LEU A 482 11.27 1.29 11.54
C LEU A 482 11.25 1.25 10.01
N THR A 483 10.63 0.23 9.47
CA THR A 483 10.49 0.01 8.03
C THR A 483 9.03 -0.03 7.59
N SER A 484 8.11 0.22 8.54
CA SER A 484 6.68 0.43 8.29
C SER A 484 6.36 1.92 8.22
N HIS A 485 5.18 2.22 7.70
CA HIS A 485 4.67 3.58 7.69
C HIS A 485 4.38 4.09 9.11
N THR A 486 4.07 5.36 9.25
CA THR A 486 3.79 6.00 10.55
C THR A 486 2.34 6.45 10.65
N LEU A 487 1.95 6.87 11.85
CA LEU A 487 0.65 7.49 12.14
C LEU A 487 0.72 9.03 12.10
N GLN A 488 1.82 9.58 11.59
CA GLN A 488 2.02 11.03 11.58
C GLN A 488 1.18 11.70 10.48
N PRO A 489 0.73 12.93 10.71
CA PRO A 489 0.11 13.73 9.68
C PRO A 489 1.12 14.09 8.59
N VAL A 490 0.61 14.49 7.44
CA VAL A 490 1.42 14.93 6.31
C VAL A 490 1.17 16.40 6.01
N PRO A 491 2.18 17.12 5.45
CA PRO A 491 2.00 18.51 5.09
C PRO A 491 1.19 18.67 3.80
N ILE A 492 0.52 19.82 3.71
CA ILE A 492 0.03 20.37 2.46
C ILE A 492 0.41 21.86 2.38
N ALA A 493 1.02 22.25 1.27
CA ALA A 493 1.38 23.62 0.97
C ALA A 493 0.80 24.04 -0.38
N ILE A 494 0.29 25.25 -0.46
CA ILE A 494 -0.19 25.86 -1.70
C ILE A 494 0.53 27.18 -1.95
N GLY A 495 0.71 27.54 -3.21
CA GLY A 495 1.36 28.79 -3.58
C GLY A 495 1.48 28.96 -5.08
N GLY A 496 2.34 29.87 -5.47
CA GLY A 496 2.61 30.22 -6.86
C GLY A 496 2.00 31.55 -7.27
N PRO A 497 2.49 32.15 -8.38
CA PRO A 497 2.05 33.49 -8.82
C PRO A 497 0.59 33.53 -9.27
N GLY A 498 0.01 32.39 -9.64
CA GLY A 498 -1.39 32.29 -10.03
C GLY A 498 -2.38 32.21 -8.88
N LEU A 499 -1.90 32.04 -7.64
CA LEU A 499 -2.77 31.93 -6.47
C LEU A 499 -3.34 33.30 -6.09
N ALA A 500 -4.66 33.39 -5.95
CA ALA A 500 -5.31 34.63 -5.57
C ALA A 500 -4.84 35.13 -4.18
N PRO A 501 -4.65 36.44 -3.98
CA PRO A 501 -3.99 36.97 -2.79
C PRO A 501 -4.68 36.66 -1.46
N GLY A 502 -6.01 36.49 -1.44
CA GLY A 502 -6.79 36.21 -0.24
C GLY A 502 -6.91 34.73 0.12
N VAL A 503 -6.32 33.84 -0.65
CA VAL A 503 -6.42 32.39 -0.41
C VAL A 503 -5.56 31.96 0.78
N ARG A 504 -6.17 31.28 1.73
CA ARG A 504 -5.49 30.68 2.88
C ARG A 504 -6.19 29.38 3.31
N PHE A 505 -5.52 28.58 4.13
CA PHE A 505 -6.16 27.43 4.76
C PHE A 505 -7.17 27.84 5.84
N ARG A 506 -8.29 27.14 5.87
CA ARG A 506 -9.36 27.33 6.86
C ARG A 506 -8.90 26.85 8.24
N GLN A 507 -9.38 27.54 9.28
CA GLN A 507 -9.10 27.20 10.67
C GLN A 507 -10.19 26.32 11.29
N ASP A 508 -11.36 26.25 10.67
CA ASP A 508 -12.55 25.55 11.16
C ASP A 508 -12.60 24.06 10.75
N ILE A 509 -11.57 23.56 10.07
CA ILE A 509 -11.39 22.14 9.71
C ILE A 509 -10.07 21.63 10.31
N PRO A 510 -9.94 21.55 11.65
CA PRO A 510 -8.68 21.16 12.30
C PRO A 510 -8.31 19.69 12.01
N ASN A 511 -9.29 18.82 11.80
CA ASN A 511 -9.11 17.39 11.53
C ASN A 511 -9.17 17.05 10.03
N GLY A 512 -8.89 18.00 9.16
CA GLY A 512 -8.83 17.75 7.71
C GLY A 512 -7.87 16.63 7.35
N GLY A 513 -8.24 15.85 6.34
CA GLY A 513 -7.48 14.70 5.86
C GLY A 513 -7.21 14.77 4.36
N LEU A 514 -6.58 13.74 3.83
CA LEU A 514 -6.27 13.65 2.39
C LEU A 514 -7.53 13.72 1.51
N ALA A 515 -8.67 13.24 2.00
CA ALA A 515 -9.93 13.32 1.27
C ALA A 515 -10.43 14.76 1.05
N ASN A 516 -9.94 15.73 1.83
CA ASN A 516 -10.27 17.14 1.67
C ASN A 516 -9.45 17.84 0.56
N VAL A 517 -8.41 17.18 0.04
CA VAL A 517 -7.50 17.78 -0.95
C VAL A 517 -8.17 17.91 -2.32
N ALA A 518 -8.99 16.96 -2.73
CA ALA A 518 -9.64 16.99 -4.04
C ALA A 518 -10.53 18.23 -4.22
N ALA A 519 -11.39 18.56 -3.25
CA ALA A 519 -12.20 19.79 -3.28
C ALA A 519 -11.33 21.05 -3.34
N THR A 520 -10.21 21.03 -2.61
CA THR A 520 -9.24 22.15 -2.61
C THR A 520 -8.62 22.35 -3.99
N VAL A 521 -8.15 21.27 -4.63
CA VAL A 521 -7.58 21.34 -5.99
C VAL A 521 -8.62 21.77 -7.01
N MET A 522 -9.86 21.29 -6.91
CA MET A 522 -10.95 21.71 -7.79
C MET A 522 -11.23 23.21 -7.66
N ASN A 523 -11.22 23.74 -6.44
CA ASN A 523 -11.33 25.19 -6.21
C ASN A 523 -10.20 25.97 -6.89
N LEU A 524 -8.97 25.48 -6.80
CA LEU A 524 -7.81 26.12 -7.44
C LEU A 524 -7.92 26.11 -8.97
N HIS A 525 -8.59 25.13 -9.56
CA HIS A 525 -8.96 25.11 -10.99
C HIS A 525 -10.12 26.05 -11.32
N GLY A 526 -10.73 26.68 -10.34
CA GLY A 526 -11.86 27.62 -10.52
C GLY A 526 -13.22 26.94 -10.54
N PHE A 527 -13.36 25.77 -9.92
CA PHE A 527 -14.61 25.03 -9.80
C PHE A 527 -15.01 24.83 -8.33
N GLU A 528 -16.30 24.79 -8.07
CA GLU A 528 -16.83 24.28 -6.81
C GLU A 528 -16.81 22.75 -6.82
N ALA A 529 -16.49 22.14 -5.67
CA ALA A 529 -16.57 20.69 -5.52
C ALA A 529 -18.02 20.22 -5.42
N PRO A 530 -18.34 18.98 -5.81
CA PRO A 530 -19.66 18.39 -5.57
C PRO A 530 -20.03 18.39 -4.08
N ASP A 531 -21.32 18.47 -3.77
CA ASP A 531 -21.83 18.55 -2.39
C ASP A 531 -21.49 17.30 -1.54
N ASP A 532 -21.27 16.16 -2.18
CA ASP A 532 -20.92 14.90 -1.50
C ASP A 532 -19.40 14.73 -1.24
N TYR A 533 -18.60 15.72 -1.65
CA TYR A 533 -17.16 15.73 -1.33
C TYR A 533 -16.90 16.21 0.10
N GLU A 534 -15.81 15.72 0.68
CA GLU A 534 -15.27 16.33 1.90
C GLU A 534 -14.95 17.81 1.67
N PRO A 535 -15.16 18.67 2.67
CA PRO A 535 -15.02 20.12 2.50
C PRO A 535 -13.63 20.54 2.01
N THR A 536 -13.59 21.59 1.21
CA THR A 536 -12.33 22.24 0.82
C THR A 536 -11.54 22.73 2.04
N LEU A 537 -10.22 22.67 1.97
CA LEU A 537 -9.33 23.16 3.02
C LEU A 537 -9.06 24.67 2.94
N ILE A 538 -9.47 25.34 1.87
CA ILE A 538 -9.15 26.75 1.64
C ILE A 538 -10.37 27.65 1.76
N GLU A 539 -10.09 28.90 2.06
CA GLU A 539 -11.02 30.02 2.01
C GLU A 539 -10.38 31.23 1.31
N VAL A 540 -11.21 32.09 0.78
CA VAL A 540 -10.78 33.37 0.21
C VAL A 540 -11.25 34.48 1.13
N VAL A 541 -10.29 35.21 1.70
CA VAL A 541 -10.56 36.31 2.63
C VAL A 541 -10.47 37.61 1.85
N ASP A 542 -11.53 38.42 1.91
CA ASP A 542 -11.51 39.75 1.36
C ASP A 542 -10.52 40.62 2.15
N LYS A 543 -9.68 41.40 1.45
CA LYS A 543 -8.73 42.31 2.06
C LYS A 543 -9.41 43.49 2.71
#